data_6d0e763ac94ccc6f615ea54e191510a4
#
_entry.id   6d0e763ac94ccc6f615ea54e191510a4
#
_cell.length_a   1.000
_cell.length_b   1.000
_cell.length_c   1.000
_cell.angle_alpha   90.00
_cell.angle_beta   90.00
_cell.angle_gamma   90.00
#
_symmetry.space_group_name_H-M   'P 1'
#
loop_
_entity.id
_entity.type
_entity.pdbx_description
1 polymer ?
#
loop_
_entity_poly.entity_id
_entity_poly.type
_entity_poly.pdbx_seq_one_letter_code
_entity_poly.pdbx_strand_id
1 'polypeptide(L)'
;MSNLVEAARFEAAGDLRVMSVGGEAAGEQAYALVLQEDISGPSVLVGHGAEAARLKMVVAPSGRVKLIRAIAELFGEGSLTELAAREDIDILDAMDLCDREQIPYEFSCIDSNEDAALRPAR
;
A
#
# COMPACT_ATOMS: atom_id res chain seq x y z
N MET A 1 -15.03 5.59 7.83
CA MET A 1 -15.09 4.87 6.56
C MET A 1 -13.99 5.37 5.66
N SER A 2 -13.13 4.49 5.22
CA SER A 2 -12.04 4.89 4.34
C SER A 2 -12.53 4.90 2.90
N ASN A 3 -12.34 6.02 2.23
CA ASN A 3 -12.65 6.14 0.81
C ASN A 3 -11.38 5.80 0.03
N LEU A 4 -11.27 4.53 -0.36
CA LEU A 4 -10.16 4.08 -1.19
C LEU A 4 -10.43 4.47 -2.63
N VAL A 5 -9.42 5.03 -3.28
CA VAL A 5 -9.45 5.39 -4.69
C VAL A 5 -8.42 4.53 -5.40
N GLU A 6 -8.83 3.86 -6.47
CA GLU A 6 -7.91 3.05 -7.26
C GLU A 6 -6.89 3.98 -7.93
N ALA A 7 -5.60 3.74 -7.66
CA ALA A 7 -4.51 4.51 -8.25
C ALA A 7 -4.04 3.89 -9.56
N ALA A 8 -3.98 2.56 -9.62
CA ALA A 8 -3.52 1.85 -10.81
C ALA A 8 -3.93 0.39 -10.79
N ARG A 9 -3.90 -0.22 -11.96
CA ARG A 9 -4.23 -1.62 -12.15
C ARG A 9 -3.23 -2.21 -13.14
N PHE A 10 -2.60 -3.32 -12.75
CA PHE A 10 -1.57 -3.96 -13.56
C PHE A 10 -1.93 -5.43 -13.79
N GLU A 11 -1.90 -5.87 -15.04
CA GLU A 11 -2.18 -7.25 -15.41
C GLU A 11 -0.98 -7.82 -16.17
N ALA A 12 -0.56 -9.03 -15.81
CA ALA A 12 0.50 -9.72 -16.51
C ALA A 12 0.41 -11.23 -16.27
N ALA A 13 0.40 -12.02 -17.34
CA ALA A 13 0.43 -13.49 -17.28
C ALA A 13 -0.69 -14.09 -16.40
N GLY A 14 -1.87 -13.48 -16.41
CA GLY A 14 -3.01 -13.94 -15.62
C GLY A 14 -3.05 -13.40 -14.21
N ASP A 15 -2.03 -12.69 -13.78
CA ASP A 15 -2.01 -12.02 -12.48
C ASP A 15 -2.60 -10.62 -12.60
N LEU A 16 -3.27 -10.20 -11.53
CA LEU A 16 -3.84 -8.85 -11.41
C LEU A 16 -3.33 -8.22 -10.12
N ARG A 17 -2.92 -6.96 -10.20
CA ARG A 17 -2.53 -6.15 -9.05
C ARG A 17 -3.24 -4.81 -9.12
N VAL A 18 -4.02 -4.49 -8.10
CA VAL A 18 -4.76 -3.23 -8.01
C VAL A 18 -4.24 -2.44 -6.82
N MET A 19 -3.74 -1.23 -7.08
CA MET A 19 -3.23 -0.33 -6.05
C MET A 19 -4.29 0.71 -5.74
N SER A 20 -4.61 0.88 -4.46
CA SER A 20 -5.60 1.86 -4.01
C SER A 20 -5.06 2.68 -2.85
N VAL A 21 -5.48 3.93 -2.77
CA VAL A 21 -4.99 4.88 -1.76
C VAL A 21 -6.20 5.51 -1.05
N GLY A 22 -6.14 5.59 0.27
CA GLY A 22 -7.15 6.25 1.08
C GLY A 22 -6.56 7.38 1.90
N GLY A 23 -7.38 8.38 2.20
CA GLY A 23 -7.02 9.49 3.08
C GLY A 23 -6.24 10.63 2.44
N GLU A 24 -5.63 10.41 1.29
CA GLU A 24 -4.80 11.45 0.65
C GLU A 24 -5.63 12.50 -0.04
N ALA A 25 -6.67 12.08 -0.78
CA ALA A 25 -7.51 13.00 -1.55
C ALA A 25 -8.27 13.99 -0.67
N ALA A 26 -8.49 13.66 0.60
CA ALA A 26 -9.15 14.55 1.54
C ALA A 26 -8.31 15.78 1.88
N GLY A 27 -7.00 15.73 1.66
CA GLY A 27 -6.09 16.86 1.89
C GLY A 27 -5.91 17.26 3.34
N GLU A 28 -6.49 16.53 4.26
CA GLU A 28 -6.45 16.88 5.68
C GLU A 28 -5.50 15.96 6.44
N GLN A 29 -4.64 16.57 7.26
CA GLN A 29 -3.67 15.83 8.06
C GLN A 29 -4.33 15.06 9.22
N ALA A 30 -5.63 15.24 9.44
CA ALA A 30 -6.36 14.51 10.46
C ALA A 30 -6.65 13.05 10.08
N TYR A 31 -6.52 12.72 8.79
CA TYR A 31 -6.82 11.37 8.30
C TYR A 31 -5.54 10.56 8.12
N ALA A 32 -5.63 9.27 8.45
CA ALA A 32 -4.56 8.32 8.16
C ALA A 32 -4.41 8.14 6.65
N LEU A 33 -3.18 7.87 6.20
CA LEU A 33 -2.94 7.44 4.82
C LEU A 33 -3.05 5.93 4.76
N VAL A 34 -3.74 5.43 3.76
CA VAL A 34 -3.90 3.99 3.53
C VAL A 34 -3.38 3.66 2.15
N LEU A 35 -2.52 2.65 2.06
CA LEU A 35 -2.12 2.04 0.80
C LEU A 35 -2.59 0.59 0.81
N GLN A 36 -3.33 0.19 -0.21
CA GLN A 36 -3.85 -1.15 -0.32
C GLN A 36 -3.45 -1.75 -1.67
N GLU A 37 -2.99 -2.99 -1.63
CA GLU A 37 -2.64 -3.75 -2.81
C GLU A 37 -3.47 -5.02 -2.82
N ASP A 38 -4.33 -5.14 -3.83
CA ASP A 38 -5.12 -6.36 -4.05
C ASP A 38 -4.44 -7.16 -5.15
N ILE A 39 -4.03 -8.38 -4.85
CA ILE A 39 -3.34 -9.26 -5.79
C ILE A 39 -4.13 -10.55 -5.99
N SER A 40 -4.12 -11.05 -7.22
CA SER A 40 -4.78 -12.31 -7.54
C SER A 40 -4.10 -12.96 -8.76
N GLY A 41 -4.29 -14.25 -8.91
CA GLY A 41 -3.78 -14.99 -10.06
C GLY A 41 -2.82 -16.11 -9.68
N PRO A 42 -2.23 -16.78 -10.69
CA PRO A 42 -1.39 -17.96 -10.48
C PRO A 42 -0.17 -17.72 -9.58
N SER A 43 0.49 -16.57 -9.73
CA SER A 43 1.67 -16.25 -8.91
C SER A 43 1.29 -16.06 -7.45
N VAL A 44 0.10 -15.54 -7.18
CA VAL A 44 -0.39 -15.34 -5.82
C VAL A 44 -0.66 -16.68 -5.16
N LEU A 45 -1.24 -17.63 -5.89
CA LEU A 45 -1.47 -18.98 -5.39
C LEU A 45 -0.16 -19.65 -4.97
N VAL A 46 0.89 -19.50 -5.78
CA VAL A 46 2.21 -20.07 -5.47
C VAL A 46 2.84 -19.39 -4.25
N GLY A 47 2.79 -18.06 -4.20
CA GLY A 47 3.46 -17.29 -3.15
C GLY A 47 2.72 -17.24 -1.82
N HIS A 48 1.39 -17.24 -1.84
CA HIS A 48 0.54 -17.07 -0.66
C HIS A 48 -0.29 -18.30 -0.30
N GLY A 49 -0.35 -19.29 -1.16
CA GLY A 49 -1.19 -20.47 -0.94
C GLY A 49 -2.68 -20.18 -1.12
N ALA A 50 -3.04 -19.05 -1.71
CA ALA A 50 -4.41 -18.63 -1.95
C ALA A 50 -4.50 -17.88 -3.27
N GLU A 51 -5.67 -17.90 -3.91
CA GLU A 51 -5.85 -17.29 -5.23
C GLU A 51 -5.80 -15.77 -5.21
N ALA A 52 -6.09 -15.16 -4.07
CA ALA A 52 -6.09 -13.71 -3.91
C ALA A 52 -5.66 -13.32 -2.51
N ALA A 53 -5.07 -12.14 -2.40
CA ALA A 53 -4.67 -11.57 -1.12
C ALA A 53 -4.87 -10.04 -1.17
N ARG A 54 -5.13 -9.48 0.00
CA ARG A 54 -5.22 -8.04 0.20
C ARG A 54 -4.16 -7.62 1.21
N LEU A 55 -3.26 -6.77 0.77
CA LEU A 55 -2.21 -6.21 1.62
C LEU A 55 -2.57 -4.75 1.90
N LYS A 56 -2.48 -4.34 3.15
CA LYS A 56 -2.90 -3.00 3.56
C LYS A 56 -1.91 -2.40 4.54
N MET A 57 -1.47 -1.18 4.25
CA MET A 57 -0.59 -0.41 5.11
C MET A 57 -1.34 0.86 5.54
N VAL A 58 -1.32 1.16 6.83
CA VAL A 58 -1.95 2.35 7.39
C VAL A 58 -0.90 3.18 8.12
N VAL A 59 -0.75 4.44 7.71
CA VAL A 59 0.13 5.41 8.35
C VAL A 59 -0.73 6.42 9.09
N ALA A 60 -0.49 6.57 10.41
CA ALA A 60 -1.23 7.51 11.23
C ALA A 60 -1.07 8.96 10.73
N PRO A 61 -2.03 9.85 11.03
CA PRO A 61 -1.93 11.24 10.58
C PRO A 61 -0.61 11.92 10.94
N SER A 62 -0.02 11.57 12.08
CA SER A 62 1.26 12.14 12.51
C SER A 62 2.44 11.79 11.60
N GLY A 63 2.37 10.70 10.85
CA GLY A 63 3.43 10.30 9.92
C GLY A 63 3.21 10.74 8.49
N ARG A 64 2.06 11.31 8.21
CA ARG A 64 1.61 11.63 6.84
C ARG A 64 2.56 12.60 6.11
N VAL A 65 2.89 13.71 6.73
CA VAL A 65 3.75 14.73 6.10
C VAL A 65 5.14 14.17 5.82
N LYS A 66 5.68 13.41 6.78
CA LYS A 66 7.01 12.82 6.64
C LYS A 66 7.05 11.80 5.50
N LEU A 67 6.00 10.99 5.36
CA LEU A 67 5.92 10.02 4.28
C LEU A 67 5.84 10.71 2.91
N ILE A 68 4.97 11.70 2.75
CA ILE A 68 4.84 12.42 1.49
C ILE A 68 6.16 13.12 1.11
N ARG A 69 6.85 13.69 2.09
CA ARG A 69 8.15 14.30 1.85
C ARG A 69 9.19 13.27 1.38
N ALA A 70 9.23 12.12 2.03
CA ALA A 70 10.15 11.05 1.65
C ALA A 70 9.88 10.53 0.24
N ILE A 71 8.61 10.41 -0.13
CA ILE A 71 8.20 10.02 -1.49
C ILE A 71 8.72 11.02 -2.51
N ALA A 72 8.58 12.31 -2.23
CA ALA A 72 9.07 13.35 -3.14
C ALA A 72 10.59 13.31 -3.27
N GLU A 73 11.31 13.14 -2.16
CA GLU A 73 12.78 13.16 -2.16
C GLU A 73 13.39 11.92 -2.81
N LEU A 74 12.81 10.75 -2.59
CA LEU A 74 13.41 9.49 -3.03
C LEU A 74 12.88 8.98 -4.36
N PHE A 75 11.64 9.31 -4.70
CA PHE A 75 11.01 8.80 -5.92
C PHE A 75 10.61 9.91 -6.89
N GLY A 76 10.68 11.18 -6.47
CA GLY A 76 10.30 12.31 -7.32
C GLY A 76 8.79 12.45 -7.53
N GLU A 77 7.97 11.76 -6.72
CA GLU A 77 6.52 11.79 -6.87
C GLU A 77 5.91 12.77 -5.87
N GLY A 78 4.83 13.45 -6.28
CA GLY A 78 4.19 14.47 -5.46
C GLY A 78 3.18 13.93 -4.45
N SER A 79 2.83 12.64 -4.53
CA SER A 79 1.79 12.06 -3.68
C SER A 79 1.95 10.56 -3.56
N LEU A 80 1.28 9.98 -2.56
CA LEU A 80 1.20 8.52 -2.42
C LEU A 80 0.44 7.91 -3.60
N THR A 81 -0.58 8.60 -4.09
CA THR A 81 -1.34 8.14 -5.26
C THR A 81 -0.46 8.02 -6.50
N GLU A 82 0.38 9.01 -6.74
CA GLU A 82 1.32 8.97 -7.88
C GLU A 82 2.35 7.87 -7.72
N LEU A 83 2.85 7.66 -6.50
CA LEU A 83 3.77 6.56 -6.22
C LEU A 83 3.10 5.21 -6.47
N ALA A 84 1.88 5.04 -6.00
CA ALA A 84 1.12 3.79 -6.15
C ALA A 84 0.77 3.50 -7.62
N ALA A 85 0.77 4.52 -8.47
CA ALA A 85 0.49 4.36 -9.89
C ALA A 85 1.70 3.84 -10.69
N ARG A 86 2.87 3.72 -10.06
CA ARG A 86 4.06 3.21 -10.74
C ARG A 86 4.04 1.69 -10.74
N GLU A 87 4.27 1.10 -11.91
CA GLU A 87 4.31 -0.35 -12.06
C GLU A 87 5.48 -0.99 -11.29
N ASP A 88 6.57 -0.25 -11.14
CA ASP A 88 7.80 -0.73 -10.48
C ASP A 88 7.76 -0.64 -8.95
N ILE A 89 6.65 -0.14 -8.38
CA ILE A 89 6.50 0.03 -6.93
C ILE A 89 5.36 -0.84 -6.43
N ASP A 90 5.58 -1.52 -5.31
CA ASP A 90 4.54 -2.26 -4.63
C ASP A 90 4.44 -1.81 -3.15
N ILE A 91 3.53 -2.45 -2.40
CA ILE A 91 3.30 -2.07 -1.01
C ILE A 91 4.54 -2.36 -0.13
N LEU A 92 5.34 -3.37 -0.49
CA LEU A 92 6.56 -3.69 0.25
C LEU A 92 7.58 -2.55 0.14
N ASP A 93 7.68 -1.94 -1.02
CA ASP A 93 8.55 -0.78 -1.23
C ASP A 93 8.12 0.39 -0.34
N ALA A 94 6.82 0.61 -0.22
CA ALA A 94 6.28 1.66 0.64
C ALA A 94 6.56 1.38 2.12
N MET A 95 6.43 0.13 2.54
CA MET A 95 6.75 -0.26 3.92
C MET A 95 8.23 -0.11 4.21
N ASP A 96 9.09 -0.49 3.26
CA ASP A 96 10.55 -0.32 3.40
C ASP A 96 10.90 1.15 3.53
N LEU A 97 10.21 2.02 2.80
CA LEU A 97 10.41 3.46 2.93
C LEU A 97 10.02 3.95 4.33
N CYS A 98 8.89 3.49 4.85
CA CYS A 98 8.47 3.84 6.21
C CYS A 98 9.49 3.35 7.25
N ASP A 99 10.00 2.14 7.10
CA ASP A 99 11.02 1.60 8.00
C ASP A 99 12.29 2.44 7.96
N ARG A 100 12.73 2.80 6.77
CA ARG A 100 13.93 3.61 6.57
C ARG A 100 13.80 5.00 7.21
N GLU A 101 12.63 5.62 7.06
CA GLU A 101 12.37 6.98 7.55
C GLU A 101 11.83 7.00 8.98
N GLN A 102 11.72 5.83 9.61
CA GLN A 102 11.21 5.68 10.97
C GLN A 102 9.78 6.21 11.12
N ILE A 103 8.96 5.93 10.12
CA ILE A 103 7.54 6.27 10.12
C ILE A 103 6.75 5.05 10.59
N PRO A 104 6.07 5.12 11.73
CA PRO A 104 5.24 3.99 12.19
C PRO A 104 4.09 3.71 11.24
N TYR A 105 3.80 2.44 11.04
CA TYR A 105 2.65 2.01 10.23
C TYR A 105 2.10 0.70 10.77
N GLU A 106 0.87 0.39 10.37
CA GLU A 106 0.26 -0.90 10.62
C GLU A 106 0.13 -1.62 9.29
N PHE A 107 0.47 -2.90 9.28
CA PHE A 107 0.35 -3.72 8.08
C PHE A 107 -0.54 -4.92 8.38
N SER A 108 -1.42 -5.24 7.43
CA SER A 108 -2.22 -6.46 7.48
C SER A 108 -2.24 -7.12 6.11
N CYS A 109 -2.29 -8.44 6.09
CA CYS A 109 -2.47 -9.24 4.88
C CYS A 109 -3.58 -10.24 5.14
N ILE A 110 -4.61 -10.21 4.31
CA ILE A 110 -5.75 -11.13 4.39
C ILE A 110 -5.85 -11.81 3.03
N ASP A 111 -5.79 -13.13 3.02
CA ASP A 111 -5.90 -13.87 1.77
C ASP A 111 -7.31 -14.44 1.56
N SER A 112 -7.54 -15.07 0.41
CA SER A 112 -8.85 -15.63 0.06
C SER A 112 -9.25 -16.83 0.93
N ASN A 113 -8.33 -17.36 1.74
CA ASN A 113 -8.61 -18.39 2.74
C ASN A 113 -8.94 -17.78 4.11
N GLU A 114 -9.07 -16.45 4.16
CA GLU A 114 -9.36 -15.67 5.38
C GLU A 114 -8.25 -15.72 6.44
N ASP A 115 -7.06 -16.19 6.07
CA ASP A 115 -5.90 -16.11 6.95
C ASP A 115 -5.36 -14.69 6.96
N ALA A 116 -5.00 -14.23 8.15
CA ALA A 116 -4.47 -12.89 8.35
C ALA A 116 -3.05 -12.92 8.91
N ALA A 117 -2.19 -12.09 8.36
CA ALA A 117 -0.84 -11.87 8.89
C ALA A 117 -0.68 -10.39 9.22
N LEU A 118 -0.05 -10.09 10.34
CA LEU A 118 0.14 -8.73 10.81
C LEU A 118 1.63 -8.46 10.98
N ARG A 119 2.03 -7.27 10.55
CA ARG A 119 3.39 -6.77 10.75
C ARG A 119 3.33 -5.66 11.79
N PRO A 120 4.09 -5.76 12.90
CA PRO A 120 4.07 -4.71 13.92
C PRO A 120 4.50 -3.36 13.37
N ALA A 121 3.87 -2.29 13.87
CA ALA A 121 4.28 -0.93 13.56
C ALA A 121 5.67 -0.66 14.15
N ARG A 122 6.42 0.17 13.50
CA ARG A 122 7.77 0.54 13.92
C ARG A 122 7.88 1.95 14.40
#